data_6a24a1b7b1a5a886e657d88e8999c1b7
#
_entry.id   6a24a1b7b1a5a886e657d88e8999c1b7
#
_cell.length_a   1.000
_cell.length_b   1.000
_cell.length_c   1.000
_cell.angle_alpha   90.00
_cell.angle_beta   90.00
_cell.angle_gamma   90.00
#
_symmetry.space_group_name_H-M   'P 1'
#
loop_
_entity.id
_entity.type
_entity.pdbx_description
1 polymer ?
#
loop_
_entity_poly.entity_id
_entity_poly.type
_entity_poly.pdbx_seq_one_letter_code
_entity_poly.pdbx_strand_id
1 'polypeptide(L)'
;MRSYSYIFFTLFGIASLLPYTLVADTQAKAKVAILYTVTTPQLKSDVERAVRDELSSNIELITCEEASIFKEIVAEGYVGQKPAAKYAAIYLEQVKSGADVVLSVCSSVADIAYAMRDISAFMGVPLIDINEEMCREAVRKGSKITVVATFPSAIGPIGRTLERKSREMGKHIEVRSVLVDGGFGLDKETFKSLMAKELKEPAESSDVIIFAQSSMAYCANYIKELYGKEVLSNPKFGAKAVRAALLNKGLIK
;
A
#
# COMPACT_ATOMS: atom_id res chain seq x y z
N MET A 1 -62.91 66.25 17.14
CA MET A 1 -62.60 65.39 15.99
C MET A 1 -61.20 65.70 15.55
N ARG A 2 -60.23 64.82 15.89
CA ARG A 2 -58.78 64.95 15.54
C ARG A 2 -58.47 63.99 14.43
N SER A 3 -58.02 64.57 13.30
CA SER A 3 -57.56 63.88 12.14
C SER A 3 -56.13 63.45 12.34
N TYR A 4 -55.80 62.18 12.13
CA TYR A 4 -54.46 61.65 12.11
C TYR A 4 -54.02 61.40 10.70
N SER A 5 -53.00 62.17 10.25
CA SER A 5 -52.33 61.96 8.96
C SER A 5 -51.25 60.89 9.15
N TYR A 6 -51.37 59.81 8.36
CA TYR A 6 -50.32 58.80 8.26
C TYR A 6 -49.31 59.20 7.17
N ILE A 7 -48.05 59.37 7.59
CA ILE A 7 -46.90 59.54 6.69
C ILE A 7 -46.34 58.17 6.36
N PHE A 8 -46.43 57.74 5.11
CA PHE A 8 -45.78 56.55 4.60
C PHE A 8 -44.29 56.89 4.32
N PHE A 9 -43.35 56.26 5.05
CA PHE A 9 -41.92 56.22 4.73
C PHE A 9 -41.67 55.01 3.85
N THR A 10 -41.35 55.23 2.58
CA THR A 10 -40.83 54.20 1.66
C THR A 10 -39.34 54.06 1.91
N LEU A 11 -38.92 52.97 2.55
CA LEU A 11 -37.50 52.60 2.66
C LEU A 11 -37.07 51.94 1.33
N PHE A 12 -36.26 52.67 0.56
CA PHE A 12 -35.48 52.08 -0.55
C PHE A 12 -34.35 51.25 0.01
N GLY A 13 -34.49 49.93 -0.04
CA GLY A 13 -33.42 48.99 0.29
C GLY A 13 -32.38 48.95 -0.83
N ILE A 14 -31.21 49.49 -0.58
CA ILE A 14 -30.03 49.29 -1.43
C ILE A 14 -29.50 47.88 -1.17
N ALA A 15 -29.82 46.95 -2.07
CA ALA A 15 -29.21 45.64 -2.10
C ALA A 15 -27.75 45.79 -2.55
N SER A 16 -26.80 45.76 -1.62
CA SER A 16 -25.39 45.70 -1.92
C SER A 16 -25.06 44.32 -2.50
N LEU A 17 -24.86 44.27 -3.80
CA LEU A 17 -24.27 43.11 -4.50
C LEU A 17 -22.77 43.03 -4.07
N LEU A 18 -22.51 42.31 -3.01
CA LEU A 18 -21.16 41.87 -2.70
C LEU A 18 -20.72 40.86 -3.78
N PRO A 19 -19.59 41.05 -4.46
CA PRO A 19 -19.10 40.08 -5.40
C PRO A 19 -18.78 38.80 -4.57
N TYR A 20 -19.50 37.71 -4.88
CA TYR A 20 -19.10 36.38 -4.46
C TYR A 20 -17.74 36.11 -5.12
N THR A 21 -16.67 36.39 -4.43
CA THR A 21 -15.37 35.85 -4.81
C THR A 21 -15.47 34.34 -4.65
N LEU A 22 -15.53 33.63 -5.77
CA LEU A 22 -15.24 32.19 -5.83
C LEU A 22 -13.82 32.03 -5.26
N VAL A 23 -13.72 31.79 -3.95
CA VAL A 23 -12.51 31.22 -3.37
C VAL A 23 -12.42 29.86 -4.01
N ALA A 24 -11.51 29.71 -4.98
CA ALA A 24 -11.12 28.40 -5.46
C ALA A 24 -10.72 27.60 -4.23
N ASP A 25 -11.55 26.63 -3.87
CA ASP A 25 -11.28 25.69 -2.79
C ASP A 25 -10.05 24.87 -3.25
N THR A 26 -8.86 25.40 -2.95
CA THR A 26 -7.62 24.66 -3.12
C THR A 26 -7.59 23.60 -2.02
N GLN A 27 -8.38 22.54 -2.22
CA GLN A 27 -8.36 21.39 -1.35
C GLN A 27 -6.90 20.97 -1.18
N ALA A 28 -6.40 21.02 0.06
CA ALA A 28 -5.03 20.63 0.37
C ALA A 28 -4.79 19.22 -0.17
N LYS A 29 -3.62 19.03 -0.78
CA LYS A 29 -3.27 17.71 -1.33
C LYS A 29 -3.18 16.70 -0.21
N ALA A 30 -3.79 15.52 -0.40
CA ALA A 30 -3.63 14.42 0.53
C ALA A 30 -2.17 13.95 0.54
N LYS A 31 -1.58 13.78 1.73
CA LYS A 31 -0.18 13.41 1.94
C LYS A 31 -0.05 11.91 2.14
N VAL A 32 0.59 11.26 1.19
CA VAL A 32 0.86 9.81 1.20
C VAL A 32 2.34 9.60 1.48
N ALA A 33 2.68 9.09 2.67
CA ALA A 33 4.04 8.69 2.99
C ALA A 33 4.28 7.25 2.53
N ILE A 34 5.38 7.00 1.82
CA ILE A 34 5.78 5.66 1.38
C ILE A 34 7.05 5.27 2.13
N LEU A 35 6.96 4.24 2.96
CA LEU A 35 8.05 3.75 3.80
C LEU A 35 8.75 2.57 3.15
N TYR A 36 10.02 2.74 2.83
CA TYR A 36 10.90 1.70 2.27
C TYR A 36 11.96 1.29 3.29
N THR A 37 12.26 0.01 3.36
CA THR A 37 13.39 -0.53 4.13
C THR A 37 14.52 -1.04 3.23
N VAL A 38 14.25 -1.15 1.94
CA VAL A 38 15.23 -1.41 0.87
C VAL A 38 14.66 -0.83 -0.41
N THR A 39 15.50 -0.21 -1.23
CA THR A 39 15.08 0.40 -2.48
C THR A 39 15.99 0.05 -3.63
N THR A 40 15.41 0.07 -4.82
CA THR A 40 16.09 0.23 -6.10
C THR A 40 15.33 1.31 -6.89
N PRO A 41 15.97 1.99 -7.86
CA PRO A 41 15.26 2.99 -8.70
C PRO A 41 14.01 2.42 -9.36
N GLN A 42 14.06 1.16 -9.82
CA GLN A 42 12.91 0.48 -10.42
C GLN A 42 11.77 0.26 -9.42
N LEU A 43 12.09 -0.26 -8.22
CA LEU A 43 11.11 -0.49 -7.16
C LEU A 43 10.36 0.79 -6.79
N LYS A 44 11.10 1.89 -6.55
CA LYS A 44 10.49 3.20 -6.24
C LYS A 44 9.58 3.65 -7.37
N SER A 45 10.08 3.65 -8.61
CA SER A 45 9.31 4.05 -9.79
C SER A 45 8.02 3.23 -9.94
N ASP A 46 8.07 1.92 -9.74
CA ASP A 46 6.90 1.05 -9.92
C ASP A 46 5.84 1.28 -8.83
N VAL A 47 6.25 1.46 -7.57
CA VAL A 47 5.33 1.73 -6.46
C VAL A 47 4.74 3.13 -6.57
N GLU A 48 5.57 4.15 -6.79
CA GLU A 48 5.10 5.54 -6.92
C GLU A 48 4.17 5.72 -8.11
N ARG A 49 4.49 5.08 -9.25
CA ARG A 49 3.62 5.07 -10.42
C ARG A 49 2.28 4.41 -10.10
N ALA A 50 2.26 3.24 -9.47
CA ALA A 50 1.02 2.56 -9.09
C ALA A 50 0.14 3.44 -8.19
N VAL A 51 0.74 4.16 -7.23
CA VAL A 51 0.03 5.09 -6.34
C VAL A 51 -0.51 6.29 -7.12
N ARG A 52 0.28 6.89 -8.02
CA ARG A 52 -0.17 8.04 -8.83
C ARG A 52 -1.27 7.66 -9.83
N ASP A 53 -1.16 6.48 -10.46
CA ASP A 53 -2.16 5.99 -11.42
C ASP A 53 -3.51 5.73 -10.73
N GLU A 54 -3.49 5.26 -9.48
CA GLU A 54 -4.71 4.96 -8.71
C GLU A 54 -5.35 6.23 -8.09
N LEU A 55 -4.55 7.24 -7.70
CA LEU A 55 -5.00 8.39 -6.90
C LEU A 55 -5.18 9.68 -7.70
N SER A 56 -4.76 9.71 -8.98
CA SER A 56 -4.75 10.95 -9.77
C SER A 56 -3.75 12.00 -9.26
N SER A 57 -3.86 13.27 -9.72
CA SER A 57 -2.83 14.30 -9.53
C SER A 57 -2.90 15.05 -8.20
N ASN A 58 -3.92 14.84 -7.36
CA ASN A 58 -4.14 15.67 -6.15
C ASN A 58 -3.54 15.08 -4.88
N ILE A 59 -2.34 14.52 -4.97
CA ILE A 59 -1.61 13.97 -3.82
C ILE A 59 -0.19 14.52 -3.74
N GLU A 60 0.33 14.56 -2.51
CA GLU A 60 1.74 14.76 -2.21
C GLU A 60 2.33 13.43 -1.78
N LEU A 61 3.39 12.95 -2.47
CA LEU A 61 4.11 11.74 -2.08
C LEU A 61 5.35 12.13 -1.27
N ILE A 62 5.47 11.54 -0.09
CA ILE A 62 6.62 11.67 0.80
C ILE A 62 7.32 10.32 0.83
N THR A 63 8.60 10.26 0.48
CA THR A 63 9.39 9.03 0.52
C THR A 63 10.24 8.98 1.77
N CYS A 64 10.12 7.89 2.54
CA CYS A 64 10.92 7.60 3.73
C CYS A 64 11.72 6.33 3.49
N GLU A 65 13.03 6.37 3.75
CA GLU A 65 13.90 5.21 3.56
C GLU A 65 14.73 4.95 4.81
N GLU A 66 14.72 3.69 5.29
CA GLU A 66 15.57 3.25 6.40
C GLU A 66 16.14 1.86 6.13
N ALA A 67 17.23 1.83 5.39
CA ALA A 67 17.86 0.59 4.95
C ALA A 67 18.45 -0.24 6.11
N SER A 68 18.71 0.36 7.27
CA SER A 68 19.24 -0.39 8.42
C SER A 68 18.24 -1.41 8.95
N ILE A 69 16.92 -1.15 8.82
CA ILE A 69 15.86 -2.08 9.21
C ILE A 69 16.03 -3.41 8.46
N PHE A 70 16.12 -3.34 7.14
CA PHE A 70 16.23 -4.53 6.31
C PHE A 70 17.57 -5.26 6.53
N LYS A 71 18.68 -4.51 6.66
CA LYS A 71 20.00 -5.10 6.95
C LYS A 71 20.01 -5.91 8.23
N GLU A 72 19.39 -5.39 9.29
CA GLU A 72 19.29 -6.09 10.58
C GLU A 72 18.40 -7.33 10.46
N ILE A 73 17.26 -7.25 9.75
CA ILE A 73 16.37 -8.39 9.53
C ILE A 73 17.08 -9.51 8.74
N VAL A 74 17.86 -9.17 7.72
CA VAL A 74 18.61 -10.17 6.93
C VAL A 74 19.69 -10.81 7.77
N ALA A 75 20.40 -10.04 8.60
CA ALA A 75 21.46 -10.55 9.46
C ALA A 75 20.95 -11.49 10.57
N GLU A 76 19.77 -11.19 11.13
CA GLU A 76 19.16 -11.96 12.22
C GLU A 76 18.21 -13.07 11.73
N GLY A 77 17.76 -13.00 10.48
CA GLY A 77 16.78 -13.93 9.90
C GLY A 77 15.33 -13.69 10.32
N TYR A 78 15.07 -12.72 11.20
CA TYR A 78 13.75 -12.35 11.71
C TYR A 78 13.70 -10.87 12.10
N VAL A 79 12.51 -10.38 12.43
CA VAL A 79 12.33 -9.01 12.93
C VAL A 79 12.56 -8.98 14.43
N GLY A 80 13.74 -8.53 14.83
CA GLY A 80 14.09 -8.34 16.24
C GLY A 80 13.59 -7.00 16.80
N GLN A 81 13.92 -6.76 18.07
CA GLN A 81 13.49 -5.56 18.81
C GLN A 81 13.96 -4.24 18.15
N LYS A 82 15.21 -4.19 17.69
CA LYS A 82 15.78 -2.95 17.10
C LYS A 82 15.11 -2.56 15.79
N PRO A 83 15.01 -3.43 14.75
CA PRO A 83 14.29 -3.09 13.53
C PRO A 83 12.81 -2.78 13.78
N ALA A 84 12.15 -3.44 14.74
CA ALA A 84 10.79 -3.12 15.11
C ALA A 84 10.64 -1.71 15.69
N ALA A 85 11.52 -1.32 16.62
CA ALA A 85 11.52 0.02 17.21
C ALA A 85 11.80 1.12 16.17
N LYS A 86 12.76 0.91 15.26
CA LYS A 86 13.05 1.84 14.16
C LYS A 86 11.84 2.00 13.24
N TYR A 87 11.21 0.91 12.87
CA TYR A 87 10.02 0.94 12.01
C TYR A 87 8.89 1.75 12.65
N ALA A 88 8.60 1.50 13.93
CA ALA A 88 7.60 2.25 14.68
C ALA A 88 7.94 3.75 14.76
N ALA A 89 9.21 4.09 15.02
CA ALA A 89 9.67 5.46 15.10
C ALA A 89 9.47 6.22 13.78
N ILE A 90 9.80 5.61 12.63
CA ILE A 90 9.60 6.23 11.32
C ILE A 90 8.11 6.45 11.04
N TYR A 91 7.26 5.48 11.34
CA TYR A 91 5.80 5.66 11.20
C TYR A 91 5.32 6.87 12.03
N LEU A 92 5.72 6.96 13.31
CA LEU A 92 5.35 8.06 14.20
C LEU A 92 5.86 9.42 13.70
N GLU A 93 7.02 9.45 13.08
CA GLU A 93 7.56 10.65 12.45
C GLU A 93 6.69 11.11 11.27
N GLN A 94 6.21 10.18 10.44
CA GLN A 94 5.30 10.53 9.35
C GLN A 94 3.95 11.05 9.87
N VAL A 95 3.42 10.48 10.95
CA VAL A 95 2.23 11.01 11.63
C VAL A 95 2.45 12.45 12.09
N LYS A 96 3.58 12.73 12.75
CA LYS A 96 3.95 14.09 13.21
C LYS A 96 4.13 15.07 12.05
N SER A 97 4.62 14.61 10.90
CA SER A 97 4.81 15.42 9.69
C SER A 97 3.51 15.68 8.93
N GLY A 98 2.38 15.17 9.43
CA GLY A 98 1.06 15.39 8.86
C GLY A 98 0.75 14.49 7.66
N ALA A 99 1.30 13.29 7.60
CA ALA A 99 0.87 12.30 6.63
C ALA A 99 -0.59 11.90 6.87
N ASP A 100 -1.36 11.74 5.80
CA ASP A 100 -2.74 11.28 5.86
C ASP A 100 -2.85 9.76 5.85
N VAL A 101 -1.87 9.09 5.25
CA VAL A 101 -1.73 7.64 5.18
C VAL A 101 -0.26 7.28 5.01
N VAL A 102 0.15 6.14 5.55
CA VAL A 102 1.49 5.57 5.37
C VAL A 102 1.38 4.22 4.66
N LEU A 103 2.05 4.08 3.50
CA LEU A 103 2.20 2.82 2.76
C LEU A 103 3.53 2.18 3.11
N SER A 104 3.51 1.02 3.74
CA SER A 104 4.69 0.22 4.05
C SER A 104 5.04 -0.71 2.89
N VAL A 105 6.24 -0.54 2.30
CA VAL A 105 6.70 -1.28 1.12
C VAL A 105 7.82 -2.25 1.49
N CYS A 106 7.56 -3.12 2.45
CA CYS A 106 8.51 -4.17 2.82
C CYS A 106 7.79 -5.38 3.40
N SER A 107 7.85 -6.49 2.72
CA SER A 107 7.17 -7.72 3.13
C SER A 107 7.75 -8.33 4.42
N SER A 108 9.03 -8.13 4.68
CA SER A 108 9.67 -8.65 5.91
C SER A 108 9.16 -7.99 7.19
N VAL A 109 8.56 -6.78 7.11
CA VAL A 109 7.99 -6.07 8.27
C VAL A 109 6.46 -6.12 8.33
N ALA A 110 5.80 -6.94 7.52
CA ALA A 110 4.34 -7.02 7.47
C ALA A 110 3.71 -7.33 8.84
N ASP A 111 4.38 -8.14 9.67
CA ASP A 111 3.89 -8.44 11.02
C ASP A 111 3.93 -7.23 11.95
N ILE A 112 4.94 -6.35 11.83
CA ILE A 112 4.99 -5.12 12.64
C ILE A 112 3.89 -4.17 12.16
N ALA A 113 3.73 -4.00 10.85
CA ALA A 113 2.67 -3.19 10.28
C ALA A 113 1.28 -3.66 10.79
N TYR A 114 1.08 -4.96 10.83
CA TYR A 114 -0.13 -5.56 11.40
C TYR A 114 -0.28 -5.28 12.89
N ALA A 115 0.76 -5.49 13.69
CA ALA A 115 0.74 -5.24 15.13
C ALA A 115 0.47 -3.76 15.49
N MET A 116 0.82 -2.83 14.60
CA MET A 116 0.60 -1.39 14.78
C MET A 116 -0.78 -0.90 14.33
N ARG A 117 -1.68 -1.78 13.89
CA ARG A 117 -3.01 -1.39 13.36
C ARG A 117 -3.84 -0.57 14.35
N ASP A 118 -3.92 -1.01 15.60
CA ASP A 118 -4.71 -0.31 16.62
C ASP A 118 -4.11 1.05 16.93
N ILE A 119 -2.78 1.14 16.98
CA ILE A 119 -2.06 2.41 17.16
C ILE A 119 -2.35 3.34 15.98
N SER A 120 -2.28 2.83 14.76
CA SER A 120 -2.52 3.64 13.55
C SER A 120 -3.98 4.09 13.45
N ALA A 121 -4.93 3.24 13.86
CA ALA A 121 -6.34 3.59 13.94
C ALA A 121 -6.59 4.69 14.99
N PHE A 122 -5.97 4.57 16.18
CA PHE A 122 -6.07 5.58 17.23
C PHE A 122 -5.51 6.94 16.79
N MET A 123 -4.42 6.95 16.02
CA MET A 123 -3.81 8.17 15.49
C MET A 123 -4.54 8.76 14.29
N GLY A 124 -5.51 8.04 13.70
CA GLY A 124 -6.22 8.48 12.50
C GLY A 124 -5.36 8.54 11.24
N VAL A 125 -4.18 7.91 11.25
CA VAL A 125 -3.26 7.81 10.10
C VAL A 125 -3.06 6.34 9.76
N PRO A 126 -3.81 5.78 8.80
CA PRO A 126 -3.73 4.37 8.44
C PRO A 126 -2.32 3.96 8.02
N LEU A 127 -1.84 2.85 8.57
CA LEU A 127 -0.63 2.16 8.16
C LEU A 127 -1.01 0.98 7.27
N ILE A 128 -0.73 1.11 5.99
CA ILE A 128 -1.10 0.13 4.95
C ILE A 128 0.09 -0.79 4.68
N ASP A 129 -0.06 -2.08 4.91
CA ASP A 129 0.86 -3.08 4.38
C ASP A 129 0.54 -3.33 2.90
N ILE A 130 1.53 -3.10 2.03
CA ILE A 130 1.39 -3.23 0.57
C ILE A 130 0.90 -4.62 0.13
N ASN A 131 1.09 -5.65 0.97
CA ASN A 131 0.79 -7.04 0.64
C ASN A 131 -0.63 -7.45 1.02
N GLU A 132 -1.28 -6.75 1.94
CA GLU A 132 -2.50 -7.22 2.60
C GLU A 132 -3.65 -7.46 1.60
N GLU A 133 -3.92 -6.50 0.72
CA GLU A 133 -4.97 -6.65 -0.29
C GLU A 133 -4.59 -7.63 -1.42
N MET A 134 -3.31 -7.77 -1.75
CA MET A 134 -2.85 -8.83 -2.66
C MET A 134 -3.11 -10.22 -2.06
N CYS A 135 -2.81 -10.42 -0.78
CA CYS A 135 -3.08 -11.67 -0.08
C CYS A 135 -4.59 -11.95 0.00
N ARG A 136 -5.42 -10.95 0.26
CA ARG A 136 -6.89 -11.06 0.24
C ARG A 136 -7.38 -11.52 -1.15
N GLU A 137 -6.87 -10.90 -2.21
CA GLU A 137 -7.24 -11.27 -3.57
C GLU A 137 -6.76 -12.70 -3.93
N ALA A 138 -5.56 -13.10 -3.49
CA ALA A 138 -5.07 -14.45 -3.70
C ALA A 138 -6.02 -15.50 -3.07
N VAL A 139 -6.42 -15.29 -1.80
CA VAL A 139 -7.40 -16.16 -1.10
C VAL A 139 -8.76 -16.15 -1.80
N ARG A 140 -9.16 -15.02 -2.41
CA ARG A 140 -10.41 -14.94 -3.17
C ARG A 140 -10.36 -15.81 -4.43
N LYS A 141 -9.21 -15.84 -5.12
CA LYS A 141 -9.01 -16.47 -6.42
C LYS A 141 -8.73 -17.97 -6.37
N GLY A 142 -8.11 -18.47 -5.31
CA GLY A 142 -7.76 -19.88 -5.23
C GLY A 142 -7.47 -20.38 -3.83
N SER A 143 -7.32 -21.68 -3.69
CA SER A 143 -6.97 -22.35 -2.45
C SER A 143 -5.51 -22.79 -2.39
N LYS A 144 -4.90 -23.10 -3.53
CA LYS A 144 -3.48 -23.48 -3.63
C LYS A 144 -2.66 -22.26 -4.05
N ILE A 145 -1.99 -21.62 -3.08
CA ILE A 145 -1.31 -20.36 -3.29
C ILE A 145 0.21 -20.56 -3.18
N THR A 146 0.94 -20.23 -4.24
CA THR A 146 2.40 -20.22 -4.20
C THR A 146 2.93 -18.81 -3.92
N VAL A 147 3.67 -18.66 -2.83
CA VAL A 147 4.38 -17.45 -2.43
C VAL A 147 5.80 -17.50 -2.98
N VAL A 148 6.16 -16.54 -3.81
CA VAL A 148 7.51 -16.43 -4.40
C VAL A 148 8.24 -15.26 -3.74
N ALA A 149 9.46 -15.52 -3.26
CA ALA A 149 10.30 -14.50 -2.63
C ALA A 149 11.77 -14.66 -3.03
N THR A 150 12.53 -13.56 -3.02
CA THR A 150 13.99 -13.57 -3.17
C THR A 150 14.73 -13.47 -1.82
N PHE A 151 13.99 -13.25 -0.72
CA PHE A 151 14.52 -13.22 0.64
C PHE A 151 13.69 -14.12 1.57
N PRO A 152 14.33 -15.00 2.35
CA PRO A 152 13.63 -15.87 3.30
C PRO A 152 12.78 -15.10 4.31
N SER A 153 13.23 -13.91 4.73
CA SER A 153 12.56 -13.05 5.71
C SER A 153 11.17 -12.55 5.26
N ALA A 154 10.84 -12.61 3.97
CA ALA A 154 9.53 -12.22 3.44
C ALA A 154 8.51 -13.37 3.50
N ILE A 155 8.95 -14.63 3.49
CA ILE A 155 8.06 -15.80 3.35
C ILE A 155 7.12 -15.94 4.54
N GLY A 156 7.66 -15.93 5.76
CA GLY A 156 6.87 -16.09 6.98
C GLY A 156 5.79 -15.03 7.17
N PRO A 157 6.13 -13.73 7.12
CA PRO A 157 5.13 -12.66 7.24
C PRO A 157 4.01 -12.73 6.18
N ILE A 158 4.34 -13.04 4.93
CA ILE A 158 3.33 -13.20 3.87
C ILE A 158 2.45 -14.43 4.12
N GLY A 159 3.03 -15.54 4.54
CA GLY A 159 2.27 -16.74 4.94
C GLY A 159 1.25 -16.41 6.04
N ARG A 160 1.67 -15.73 7.11
CA ARG A 160 0.77 -15.28 8.19
C ARG A 160 -0.31 -14.32 7.71
N THR A 161 0.00 -13.45 6.76
CA THR A 161 -1.00 -12.56 6.16
C THR A 161 -2.04 -13.35 5.36
N LEU A 162 -1.63 -14.33 4.56
CA LEU A 162 -2.54 -15.24 3.86
C LEU A 162 -3.44 -16.01 4.81
N GLU A 163 -2.88 -16.57 5.89
CA GLU A 163 -3.65 -17.28 6.92
C GLU A 163 -4.67 -16.38 7.62
N ARG A 164 -4.32 -15.12 7.93
CA ARG A 164 -5.28 -14.16 8.46
C ARG A 164 -6.42 -13.92 7.48
N LYS A 165 -6.09 -13.68 6.20
CA LYS A 165 -7.12 -13.44 5.17
C LYS A 165 -7.99 -14.67 4.92
N SER A 166 -7.43 -15.87 4.98
CA SER A 166 -8.20 -17.10 4.85
C SER A 166 -9.22 -17.25 6.00
N ARG A 167 -8.81 -16.97 7.25
CA ARG A 167 -9.71 -16.98 8.42
C ARG A 167 -10.79 -15.88 8.32
N GLU A 168 -10.42 -14.65 7.93
CA GLU A 168 -11.37 -13.55 7.74
C GLU A 168 -12.44 -13.90 6.68
N MET A 169 -12.08 -14.68 5.68
CA MET A 169 -12.96 -15.06 4.55
C MET A 169 -13.63 -16.43 4.73
N GLY A 170 -13.34 -17.15 5.82
CA GLY A 170 -13.86 -18.50 6.05
C GLY A 170 -13.42 -19.52 4.98
N LYS A 171 -12.23 -19.34 4.39
CA LYS A 171 -11.69 -20.20 3.34
C LYS A 171 -10.50 -21.02 3.84
N HIS A 172 -10.42 -22.26 3.40
CA HIS A 172 -9.19 -23.07 3.59
C HIS A 172 -8.23 -22.81 2.44
N ILE A 173 -6.93 -22.68 2.75
CA ILE A 173 -5.86 -22.51 1.78
C ILE A 173 -4.69 -23.44 2.08
N GLU A 174 -3.97 -23.81 1.03
CA GLU A 174 -2.67 -24.47 1.08
C GLU A 174 -1.63 -23.46 0.56
N VAL A 175 -0.62 -23.18 1.37
CA VAL A 175 0.44 -22.23 1.01
C VAL A 175 1.73 -22.97 0.76
N ARG A 176 2.27 -22.83 -0.44
CA ARG A 176 3.61 -23.28 -0.81
C ARG A 176 4.53 -22.06 -0.95
N SER A 177 5.78 -22.18 -0.55
CA SER A 177 6.78 -21.13 -0.71
C SER A 177 7.88 -21.54 -1.69
N VAL A 178 8.29 -20.62 -2.54
CA VAL A 178 9.42 -20.74 -3.46
C VAL A 178 10.41 -19.62 -3.17
N LEU A 179 11.62 -19.97 -2.74
CA LEU A 179 12.71 -19.03 -2.59
C LEU A 179 13.54 -19.01 -3.88
N VAL A 180 13.53 -17.87 -4.55
CA VAL A 180 14.39 -17.61 -5.73
C VAL A 180 15.71 -17.01 -5.20
N ASP A 181 16.54 -17.88 -4.64
CA ASP A 181 17.78 -17.46 -3.99
C ASP A 181 18.73 -16.78 -4.98
N GLY A 182 19.42 -15.72 -4.51
CA GLY A 182 20.30 -14.90 -5.36
C GLY A 182 19.59 -14.08 -6.44
N GLY A 183 18.25 -14.11 -6.48
CA GLY A 183 17.47 -13.42 -7.52
C GLY A 183 17.42 -11.89 -7.38
N PHE A 184 17.64 -11.35 -6.18
CA PHE A 184 17.60 -9.90 -5.97
C PHE A 184 18.83 -9.19 -6.58
N GLY A 185 18.57 -8.18 -7.38
CA GLY A 185 19.65 -7.39 -8.01
C GLY A 185 20.18 -7.93 -9.35
N LEU A 186 19.66 -9.05 -9.82
CA LEU A 186 19.94 -9.53 -11.17
C LEU A 186 19.35 -8.60 -12.24
N ASP A 187 19.93 -8.60 -13.42
CA ASP A 187 19.30 -7.98 -14.58
C ASP A 187 17.98 -8.68 -14.93
N LYS A 188 17.13 -7.96 -15.67
CA LYS A 188 15.75 -8.42 -15.93
C LYS A 188 15.65 -9.76 -16.64
N GLU A 189 16.51 -10.02 -17.61
CA GLU A 189 16.43 -11.24 -18.44
C GLU A 189 16.99 -12.46 -17.69
N THR A 190 18.07 -12.28 -16.96
CA THR A 190 18.60 -13.32 -16.05
C THR A 190 17.59 -13.66 -14.96
N PHE A 191 16.96 -12.65 -14.37
CA PHE A 191 15.94 -12.89 -13.34
C PHE A 191 14.69 -13.60 -13.90
N LYS A 192 14.18 -13.21 -15.08
CA LYS A 192 13.06 -13.91 -15.72
C LYS A 192 13.38 -15.39 -15.99
N SER A 193 14.59 -15.66 -16.48
CA SER A 193 15.04 -17.04 -16.75
C SER A 193 15.11 -17.86 -15.47
N LEU A 194 15.62 -17.26 -14.37
CA LEU A 194 15.67 -17.91 -13.07
C LEU A 194 14.25 -18.15 -12.53
N MET A 195 13.37 -17.16 -12.58
CA MET A 195 11.97 -17.29 -12.18
C MET A 195 11.23 -18.39 -12.97
N ALA A 196 11.44 -18.46 -14.28
CA ALA A 196 10.86 -19.51 -15.12
C ALA A 196 11.34 -20.89 -14.67
N LYS A 197 12.61 -21.06 -14.39
CA LYS A 197 13.17 -22.32 -13.92
C LYS A 197 12.58 -22.74 -12.57
N GLU A 198 12.61 -21.86 -11.57
CA GLU A 198 12.19 -22.15 -10.20
C GLU A 198 10.67 -22.35 -10.06
N LEU A 199 9.87 -21.79 -10.97
CA LEU A 199 8.41 -21.90 -10.93
C LEU A 199 7.84 -23.01 -11.82
N LYS A 200 8.66 -23.75 -12.58
CA LYS A 200 8.18 -24.77 -13.50
C LYS A 200 7.26 -25.77 -12.82
N GLU A 201 7.72 -26.43 -11.78
CA GLU A 201 6.94 -27.45 -11.06
C GLU A 201 5.92 -26.81 -10.09
N PRO A 202 6.26 -25.75 -9.31
CA PRO A 202 5.28 -25.11 -8.45
C PRO A 202 4.05 -24.56 -9.17
N ALA A 203 4.21 -24.01 -10.37
CA ALA A 203 3.10 -23.47 -11.14
C ALA A 203 2.03 -24.52 -11.50
N GLU A 204 2.43 -25.75 -11.77
CA GLU A 204 1.48 -26.83 -12.14
C GLU A 204 0.45 -27.08 -11.04
N SER A 205 0.86 -27.06 -9.79
CA SER A 205 0.02 -27.33 -8.62
C SER A 205 -0.65 -26.10 -8.01
N SER A 206 -0.37 -24.90 -8.53
CA SER A 206 -0.89 -23.63 -8.00
C SER A 206 -2.20 -23.20 -8.67
N ASP A 207 -3.14 -22.66 -7.89
CA ASP A 207 -4.26 -21.88 -8.42
C ASP A 207 -3.81 -20.43 -8.67
N VAL A 208 -3.02 -19.88 -7.74
CA VAL A 208 -2.54 -18.51 -7.76
C VAL A 208 -1.07 -18.45 -7.32
N ILE A 209 -0.29 -17.64 -8.01
CA ILE A 209 1.09 -17.33 -7.64
C ILE A 209 1.12 -15.86 -7.16
N ILE A 210 1.75 -15.59 -6.02
CA ILE A 210 1.95 -14.23 -5.54
C ILE A 210 3.43 -13.90 -5.39
N PHE A 211 3.80 -12.71 -5.79
CA PHE A 211 5.15 -12.18 -5.61
C PHE A 211 5.22 -11.36 -4.33
N ALA A 212 5.95 -11.90 -3.35
CA ALA A 212 6.08 -11.31 -2.03
C ALA A 212 6.78 -9.94 -2.04
N GLN A 213 7.51 -9.59 -3.10
CA GLN A 213 8.27 -8.34 -3.15
C GLN A 213 7.91 -7.53 -4.40
N SER A 214 7.74 -6.22 -4.22
CA SER A 214 7.43 -5.28 -5.30
C SER A 214 8.51 -5.24 -6.39
N SER A 215 9.76 -5.53 -6.04
CA SER A 215 10.87 -5.60 -7.00
C SER A 215 10.71 -6.67 -8.08
N MET A 216 9.84 -7.65 -7.87
CA MET A 216 9.54 -8.71 -8.84
C MET A 216 8.33 -8.38 -9.74
N ALA A 217 7.61 -7.29 -9.49
CA ALA A 217 6.34 -6.98 -10.15
C ALA A 217 6.44 -6.96 -11.69
N TYR A 218 7.56 -6.52 -12.24
CA TYR A 218 7.79 -6.49 -13.69
C TYR A 218 7.80 -7.87 -14.35
N CYS A 219 8.02 -8.94 -13.57
CA CYS A 219 8.01 -10.33 -14.06
C CYS A 219 6.61 -10.95 -14.10
N ALA A 220 5.60 -10.33 -13.47
CA ALA A 220 4.30 -10.96 -13.26
C ALA A 220 3.62 -11.38 -14.57
N ASN A 221 3.57 -10.51 -15.55
CA ASN A 221 2.97 -10.83 -16.86
C ASN A 221 3.73 -11.94 -17.58
N TYR A 222 5.06 -11.90 -17.57
CA TYR A 222 5.88 -12.93 -18.19
C TYR A 222 5.59 -14.33 -17.60
N ILE A 223 5.55 -14.46 -16.28
CA ILE A 223 5.25 -15.75 -15.61
C ILE A 223 3.80 -16.16 -15.83
N LYS A 224 2.85 -15.21 -15.84
CA LYS A 224 1.46 -15.46 -16.15
C LYS A 224 1.28 -16.05 -17.57
N GLU A 225 1.91 -15.48 -18.55
CA GLU A 225 1.87 -15.94 -19.95
C GLU A 225 2.55 -17.30 -20.10
N LEU A 226 3.71 -17.51 -19.45
CA LEU A 226 4.49 -18.73 -19.56
C LEU A 226 3.75 -19.95 -18.99
N TYR A 227 3.06 -19.80 -17.87
CA TYR A 227 2.43 -20.92 -17.16
C TYR A 227 0.89 -20.91 -17.22
N GLY A 228 0.27 -19.89 -17.79
CA GLY A 228 -1.18 -19.78 -17.84
C GLY A 228 -1.84 -19.65 -16.46
N LYS A 229 -1.08 -19.20 -15.44
CA LYS A 229 -1.54 -19.06 -14.06
C LYS A 229 -1.79 -17.61 -13.69
N GLU A 230 -2.70 -17.39 -12.74
CA GLU A 230 -2.87 -16.07 -12.17
C GLU A 230 -1.65 -15.70 -11.32
N VAL A 231 -1.02 -14.56 -11.65
CA VAL A 231 0.14 -14.04 -10.93
C VAL A 231 -0.19 -12.65 -10.38
N LEU A 232 -0.08 -12.49 -9.07
CA LEU A 232 -0.36 -11.23 -8.39
C LEU A 232 0.94 -10.61 -7.87
N SER A 233 1.03 -9.29 -8.00
CA SER A 233 2.12 -8.48 -7.44
C SER A 233 1.56 -7.29 -6.70
N ASN A 234 2.18 -6.90 -5.62
CA ASN A 234 1.62 -6.03 -4.59
C ASN A 234 1.48 -4.52 -4.91
N PRO A 235 2.24 -3.85 -5.84
CA PRO A 235 2.16 -2.38 -5.96
C PRO A 235 0.74 -1.87 -6.24
N LYS A 236 0.03 -2.49 -7.18
CA LYS A 236 -1.36 -2.09 -7.52
C LYS A 236 -2.34 -2.30 -6.37
N PHE A 237 -2.17 -3.35 -5.60
CA PHE A 237 -3.04 -3.65 -4.44
C PHE A 237 -2.79 -2.69 -3.29
N GLY A 238 -1.52 -2.37 -3.02
CA GLY A 238 -1.15 -1.35 -2.04
C GLY A 238 -1.71 0.03 -2.40
N ALA A 239 -1.60 0.42 -3.68
CA ALA A 239 -2.16 1.67 -4.18
C ALA A 239 -3.69 1.75 -3.99
N LYS A 240 -4.42 0.67 -4.31
CA LYS A 240 -5.87 0.57 -4.06
C LYS A 240 -6.23 0.69 -2.59
N ALA A 241 -5.43 0.08 -1.70
CA ALA A 241 -5.64 0.20 -0.26
C ALA A 241 -5.43 1.63 0.24
N VAL A 242 -4.40 2.32 -0.28
CA VAL A 242 -4.18 3.75 -0.01
C VAL A 242 -5.37 4.59 -0.49
N ARG A 243 -5.87 4.33 -1.71
CA ARG A 243 -7.06 5.01 -2.22
C ARG A 243 -8.26 4.82 -1.31
N ALA A 244 -8.53 3.59 -0.91
CA ALA A 244 -9.65 3.28 -0.01
C ALA A 244 -9.52 4.00 1.34
N ALA A 245 -8.32 4.07 1.91
CA ALA A 245 -8.06 4.80 3.16
C ALA A 245 -8.31 6.30 3.02
N LEU A 246 -7.87 6.93 1.92
CA LEU A 246 -8.08 8.36 1.67
C LEU A 246 -9.56 8.68 1.37
N LEU A 247 -10.28 7.80 0.66
CA LEU A 247 -11.74 7.90 0.45
C LEU A 247 -12.49 7.86 1.78
N ASN A 248 -12.16 6.90 2.66
CA ASN A 248 -12.79 6.77 3.98
C ASN A 248 -12.55 7.99 4.87
N LYS A 249 -11.46 8.72 4.66
CA LYS A 249 -11.15 9.99 5.32
C LYS A 249 -11.81 11.21 4.64
N GLY A 250 -12.45 11.04 3.49
CA GLY A 250 -13.03 12.14 2.71
C GLY A 250 -12.00 13.08 2.06
N LEU A 251 -10.75 12.65 1.92
CA LEU A 251 -9.64 13.45 1.39
C LEU A 251 -9.55 13.41 -0.14
N ILE A 252 -10.15 12.42 -0.76
CA ILE A 252 -10.29 12.27 -2.21
C ILE A 252 -11.72 11.85 -2.57
N LYS A 253 -12.08 11.97 -3.86
CA LYS A 253 -13.38 11.57 -4.40
C LYS A 253 -13.30 10.31 -5.25
#